data_a9407cd6dc568ac85f212325779116e1
#
_entry.id   a9407cd6dc568ac85f212325779116e1
#
_cell.length_a   1.000
_cell.length_b   1.000
_cell.length_c   1.000
_cell.angle_alpha   90.00
_cell.angle_beta   90.00
_cell.angle_gamma   90.00
#
_symmetry.space_group_name_H-M   'P 1'
#
loop_
_entity.id
_entity.type
_entity.pdbx_description
1 polymer ?
#
loop_
_entity_poly.entity_id
_entity_poly.type
_entity_poly.pdbx_seq_one_letter_code
_entity_poly.pdbx_strand_id
1 'polypeptide(L)'
;MKNLKANNERRADGVYFIRSASDQTARDEHLLYLLVSDGKILRTAMQFSPTFDAESARERFFQIVGKIDSEEILTIDDMDDDVDISELNLPEFFANRQIPVEIIFRYFFSEIHNFREDLQDLCFAIVREYQMYCDGNYATPIAEIELSKRYDCALNAFWMVWSWKEFSEQNRIHDKDIILAAAMIASLSWFFKNDFPSANAERAEDVLFHEINYQMQNYNVDKSIARRVKKIMHRIFENDDAFRQGLINNEFNF
;
A
#
# COMPACT_ATOMS: atom_id res chain seq x y z
N MET A 1 -23.25 -0.86 49.73
CA MET A 1 -21.90 -1.13 49.23
C MET A 1 -21.94 -1.01 47.70
N LYS A 2 -21.45 0.10 47.15
CA LYS A 2 -21.25 0.24 45.69
C LYS A 2 -20.01 -0.58 45.34
N ASN A 3 -20.19 -1.67 44.60
CA ASN A 3 -19.07 -2.35 43.95
C ASN A 3 -18.40 -1.35 42.98
N LEU A 4 -17.27 -0.80 43.39
CA LEU A 4 -16.31 -0.20 42.49
C LEU A 4 -15.83 -1.37 41.59
N LYS A 5 -16.41 -1.49 40.38
CA LYS A 5 -15.78 -2.24 39.30
C LYS A 5 -14.40 -1.61 39.13
N ALA A 6 -13.36 -2.38 39.38
CA ALA A 6 -12.02 -1.96 39.02
C ALA A 6 -12.04 -1.61 37.55
N ASN A 7 -11.74 -0.35 37.23
CA ASN A 7 -11.57 0.11 35.85
C ASN A 7 -10.33 -0.59 35.32
N ASN A 8 -10.50 -1.70 34.63
CA ASN A 8 -9.43 -2.38 33.90
C ASN A 8 -9.19 -1.62 32.56
N GLU A 9 -8.81 -0.35 32.67
CA GLU A 9 -8.36 0.40 31.53
C GLU A 9 -6.97 -0.09 31.10
N ARG A 10 -6.82 -0.41 29.80
CA ARG A 10 -5.50 -0.71 29.21
C ARG A 10 -5.04 0.50 28.39
N ARG A 11 -3.77 0.83 28.49
CA ARG A 11 -3.15 1.85 27.63
C ARG A 11 -3.13 1.32 26.20
N ALA A 12 -3.54 2.17 25.27
CA ALA A 12 -3.34 2.02 23.85
C ALA A 12 -2.23 2.99 23.43
N ASP A 13 -1.27 2.50 22.65
CA ASP A 13 -0.19 3.29 22.06
C ASP A 13 0.26 2.54 20.80
N GLY A 14 -0.03 3.09 19.62
CA GLY A 14 0.26 2.42 18.36
C GLY A 14 -0.36 3.08 17.15
N VAL A 15 -0.09 2.51 15.98
CA VAL A 15 -0.65 2.99 14.72
C VAL A 15 -1.99 2.34 14.45
N TYR A 16 -2.97 3.16 14.10
CA TYR A 16 -4.31 2.75 13.75
C TYR A 16 -4.73 3.32 12.40
N PHE A 17 -5.44 2.52 11.63
CA PHE A 17 -6.13 2.98 10.43
C PHE A 17 -7.54 3.44 10.79
N ILE A 18 -7.91 4.66 10.41
CA ILE A 18 -9.25 5.19 10.63
C ILE A 18 -10.15 4.85 9.44
N ARG A 19 -11.04 3.89 9.63
CA ARG A 19 -11.94 3.41 8.59
C ARG A 19 -13.11 4.35 8.34
N SER A 20 -13.65 4.92 9.40
CA SER A 20 -14.71 5.91 9.32
C SER A 20 -14.60 6.91 10.46
N ALA A 21 -15.08 8.11 10.22
CA ALA A 21 -15.10 9.19 11.19
C ALA A 21 -16.41 9.99 11.06
N SER A 22 -16.89 10.49 12.19
CA SER A 22 -18.05 11.39 12.24
C SER A 22 -17.88 12.40 13.36
N ASP A 23 -18.13 13.68 13.04
CA ASP A 23 -18.19 14.75 14.03
C ASP A 23 -19.55 14.74 14.76
N GLN A 24 -19.50 14.90 16.06
CA GLN A 24 -20.66 15.01 16.91
C GLN A 24 -20.48 16.14 17.93
N THR A 25 -21.57 16.67 18.43
CA THR A 25 -21.55 17.62 19.54
C THR A 25 -22.33 17.00 20.71
N ALA A 26 -21.65 16.81 21.82
CA ALA A 26 -22.26 16.30 23.04
C ALA A 26 -21.99 17.27 24.19
N ARG A 27 -23.05 17.81 24.80
CA ARG A 27 -22.98 18.75 25.95
C ARG A 27 -22.07 19.95 25.69
N ASP A 28 -22.19 20.55 24.49
CA ASP A 28 -21.40 21.68 24.01
C ASP A 28 -19.92 21.40 23.77
N GLU A 29 -19.50 20.14 23.86
CA GLU A 29 -18.16 19.72 23.49
C GLU A 29 -18.15 19.06 22.11
N HIS A 30 -17.13 19.39 21.31
CA HIS A 30 -16.88 18.71 20.04
C HIS A 30 -16.31 17.33 20.32
N LEU A 31 -16.87 16.32 19.65
CA LEU A 31 -16.51 14.92 19.82
C LEU A 31 -16.29 14.29 18.44
N LEU A 32 -15.15 13.67 18.25
CA LEU A 32 -14.85 12.88 17.05
C LEU A 32 -15.09 11.39 17.36
N TYR A 33 -16.07 10.81 16.66
CA TYR A 33 -16.37 9.37 16.69
C TYR A 33 -15.66 8.66 15.54
N LEU A 34 -14.93 7.59 15.86
CA LEU A 34 -14.08 6.87 14.91
C LEU A 34 -14.36 5.38 14.95
N LEU A 35 -14.18 4.73 13.80
CA LEU A 35 -14.02 3.30 13.70
C LEU A 35 -12.55 3.06 13.28
N VAL A 36 -11.76 2.48 14.19
CA VAL A 36 -10.31 2.34 14.04
C VAL A 36 -9.88 0.88 14.02
N SER A 37 -8.81 0.58 13.29
CA SER A 37 -8.22 -0.76 13.22
C SER A 37 -6.73 -0.69 13.53
N ASP A 38 -6.25 -1.58 14.39
CA ASP A 38 -4.82 -1.85 14.64
C ASP A 38 -4.27 -2.98 13.74
N GLY A 39 -4.99 -3.32 12.67
CA GLY A 39 -4.68 -4.44 11.78
C GLY A 39 -5.28 -5.78 12.24
N LYS A 40 -5.55 -5.95 13.52
CA LYS A 40 -6.10 -7.18 14.12
C LYS A 40 -7.56 -7.03 14.53
N ILE A 41 -7.87 -5.93 15.17
CA ILE A 41 -9.19 -5.68 15.77
C ILE A 41 -9.72 -4.34 15.28
N LEU A 42 -11.01 -4.32 14.96
CA LEU A 42 -11.77 -3.12 14.66
C LEU A 42 -12.46 -2.64 15.95
N ARG A 43 -12.26 -1.36 16.31
CA ARG A 43 -12.80 -0.77 17.54
C ARG A 43 -13.52 0.53 17.27
N THR A 44 -14.51 0.82 18.09
CA THR A 44 -15.03 2.18 18.24
C THR A 44 -14.03 2.99 19.05
N ALA A 45 -13.75 4.20 18.58
CA ALA A 45 -12.92 5.16 19.29
C ALA A 45 -13.59 6.51 19.37
N MET A 46 -13.20 7.30 20.36
CA MET A 46 -13.70 8.65 20.53
C MET A 46 -12.60 9.59 21.02
N GLN A 47 -12.60 10.82 20.51
CA GLN A 47 -11.71 11.89 20.95
C GLN A 47 -12.53 13.11 21.32
N PHE A 48 -12.32 13.61 22.53
CA PHE A 48 -12.91 14.86 23.02
C PHE A 48 -12.04 16.03 22.61
N SER A 49 -12.65 17.12 22.17
CA SER A 49 -11.94 18.31 21.69
C SER A 49 -10.86 17.98 20.65
N PRO A 50 -11.23 17.28 19.55
CA PRO A 50 -10.26 16.74 18.60
C PRO A 50 -9.49 17.83 17.86
N THR A 51 -8.25 17.49 17.48
CA THR A 51 -7.39 18.32 16.64
C THR A 51 -7.78 18.21 15.17
N PHE A 52 -8.35 17.07 14.77
CA PHE A 52 -8.78 16.77 13.41
C PHE A 52 -10.30 16.73 13.33
N ASP A 53 -10.84 17.13 12.18
CA ASP A 53 -12.24 16.88 11.84
C ASP A 53 -12.44 15.48 11.21
N ALA A 54 -13.69 15.07 11.04
CA ALA A 54 -14.00 13.74 10.51
C ALA A 54 -13.52 13.53 9.07
N GLU A 55 -13.50 14.57 8.25
CA GLU A 55 -13.05 14.48 6.86
C GLU A 55 -11.54 14.28 6.78
N SER A 56 -10.78 15.05 7.55
CA SER A 56 -9.31 14.95 7.62
C SER A 56 -8.84 13.63 8.23
N ALA A 57 -9.62 13.06 9.15
CA ALA A 57 -9.24 11.82 9.83
C ALA A 57 -9.54 10.55 9.02
N ARG A 58 -10.53 10.59 8.13
CA ARG A 58 -11.03 9.38 7.42
C ARG A 58 -9.99 8.79 6.47
N GLU A 59 -9.92 7.46 6.45
CA GLU A 59 -9.11 6.66 5.52
C GLU A 59 -7.60 6.97 5.58
N ARG A 60 -7.12 7.28 6.78
CA ARG A 60 -5.71 7.57 7.05
C ARG A 60 -5.19 6.78 8.25
N PHE A 61 -3.88 6.65 8.32
CA PHE A 61 -3.18 6.13 9.49
C PHE A 61 -2.85 7.25 10.46
N PHE A 62 -2.96 6.95 11.74
CA PHE A 62 -2.58 7.84 12.83
C PHE A 62 -1.84 7.06 13.91
N GLN A 63 -0.81 7.69 14.46
CA GLN A 63 -0.29 7.27 15.76
C GLN A 63 -1.30 7.72 16.82
N ILE A 64 -1.85 6.78 17.57
CA ILE A 64 -2.87 7.06 18.58
C ILE A 64 -2.36 6.64 19.95
N VAL A 65 -2.50 7.54 20.92
CA VAL A 65 -2.31 7.29 22.34
C VAL A 65 -3.64 7.45 23.05
N GLY A 66 -3.99 6.50 23.92
CA GLY A 66 -5.28 6.54 24.60
C GLY A 66 -5.48 5.40 25.58
N LYS A 67 -6.74 5.13 25.91
CA LYS A 67 -7.14 4.11 26.86
C LYS A 67 -8.30 3.29 26.32
N ILE A 68 -8.22 1.99 26.46
CA ILE A 68 -9.28 1.04 26.10
C ILE A 68 -9.96 0.60 27.38
N ASP A 69 -11.27 0.80 27.44
CA ASP A 69 -12.10 0.41 28.57
C ASP A 69 -12.52 -1.08 28.54
N SER A 70 -13.31 -1.49 29.49
CA SER A 70 -13.85 -2.86 29.60
C SER A 70 -14.87 -3.23 28.50
N GLU A 71 -15.35 -2.25 27.72
CA GLU A 71 -16.28 -2.43 26.60
C GLU A 71 -15.54 -2.40 25.25
N GLU A 72 -14.19 -2.43 25.30
CA GLU A 72 -13.31 -2.33 24.12
C GLU A 72 -13.41 -1.01 23.35
N ILE A 73 -13.90 0.06 24.01
CA ILE A 73 -13.96 1.41 23.44
C ILE A 73 -12.63 2.11 23.73
N LEU A 74 -12.04 2.68 22.68
CA LEU A 74 -10.80 3.46 22.77
C LEU A 74 -11.13 4.95 22.98
N THR A 75 -10.78 5.49 24.13
CA THR A 75 -10.75 6.94 24.35
C THR A 75 -9.38 7.47 23.98
N ILE A 76 -9.33 8.37 23.00
CA ILE A 76 -8.11 8.93 22.44
C ILE A 76 -7.68 10.15 23.26
N ASP A 77 -6.48 10.09 23.81
CA ASP A 77 -5.85 11.20 24.52
C ASP A 77 -5.06 12.09 23.52
N ASP A 78 -4.40 11.46 22.52
CA ASP A 78 -3.60 12.15 21.50
C ASP A 78 -3.63 11.39 20.17
N MET A 79 -3.55 12.12 19.05
CA MET A 79 -3.62 11.60 17.69
C MET A 79 -2.73 12.43 16.76
N ASP A 80 -1.77 11.76 16.07
CA ASP A 80 -0.80 12.36 15.16
C ASP A 80 -0.86 11.67 13.79
N ASP A 81 -0.85 12.44 12.70
CA ASP A 81 -0.92 11.94 11.33
C ASP A 81 0.46 11.81 10.64
N ASP A 82 1.54 12.07 11.35
CA ASP A 82 2.92 11.87 10.86
C ASP A 82 3.32 10.39 10.91
N VAL A 83 2.68 9.59 10.04
CA VAL A 83 2.91 8.14 9.96
C VAL A 83 3.49 7.78 8.61
N ASP A 84 4.73 7.27 8.59
CA ASP A 84 5.33 6.71 7.37
C ASP A 84 4.73 5.33 7.07
N ILE A 85 3.95 5.26 6.00
CA ILE A 85 3.29 4.02 5.56
C ILE A 85 4.31 2.94 5.17
N SER A 86 5.51 3.32 4.71
CA SER A 86 6.56 2.36 4.31
C SER A 86 7.16 1.60 5.49
N GLU A 87 7.05 2.14 6.70
CA GLU A 87 7.53 1.53 7.94
C GLU A 87 6.49 0.63 8.63
N LEU A 88 5.24 0.63 8.14
CA LEU A 88 4.16 -0.13 8.74
C LEU A 88 4.20 -1.61 8.36
N ASN A 89 3.75 -2.47 9.29
CA ASN A 89 3.44 -3.87 8.99
C ASN A 89 2.08 -3.97 8.26
N LEU A 90 2.01 -3.43 7.05
CA LEU A 90 0.80 -3.40 6.23
C LEU A 90 0.14 -4.76 6.02
N PRO A 91 0.88 -5.90 5.92
CA PRO A 91 0.27 -7.23 5.85
C PRO A 91 -0.80 -7.50 6.90
N GLU A 92 -0.60 -7.06 8.14
CA GLU A 92 -1.59 -7.24 9.22
C GLU A 92 -2.90 -6.51 8.92
N PHE A 93 -2.81 -5.31 8.34
CA PHE A 93 -3.98 -4.53 7.97
C PHE A 93 -4.72 -5.08 6.75
N PHE A 94 -4.00 -5.64 5.77
CA PHE A 94 -4.61 -6.21 4.56
C PHE A 94 -5.24 -7.58 4.77
N ALA A 95 -4.74 -8.39 5.71
CA ALA A 95 -5.24 -9.73 5.98
C ALA A 95 -6.77 -9.79 6.21
N ASN A 96 -7.35 -8.73 6.77
CA ASN A 96 -8.77 -8.65 7.08
C ASN A 96 -9.59 -7.81 6.08
N ARG A 97 -9.03 -7.40 4.94
CA ARG A 97 -9.67 -6.53 3.93
C ARG A 97 -10.28 -5.25 4.55
N GLN A 98 -9.65 -4.72 5.58
CA GLN A 98 -10.16 -3.56 6.31
C GLN A 98 -9.71 -2.22 5.74
N ILE A 99 -8.76 -2.25 4.78
CA ILE A 99 -8.16 -1.07 4.18
C ILE A 99 -8.61 -0.92 2.74
N PRO A 100 -8.90 0.30 2.27
CA PRO A 100 -9.21 0.56 0.86
C PRO A 100 -8.02 0.28 -0.06
N VAL A 101 -8.33 0.03 -1.33
CA VAL A 101 -7.32 -0.22 -2.39
C VAL A 101 -6.36 0.95 -2.56
N GLU A 102 -6.82 2.15 -2.33
CA GLU A 102 -6.06 3.40 -2.43
C GLU A 102 -4.84 3.42 -1.50
N ILE A 103 -4.92 2.73 -0.36
CA ILE A 103 -3.79 2.61 0.58
C ILE A 103 -2.65 1.80 -0.04
N ILE A 104 -2.96 0.80 -0.88
CA ILE A 104 -1.94 0.03 -1.61
C ILE A 104 -1.14 0.94 -2.55
N PHE A 105 -1.83 1.82 -3.28
CA PHE A 105 -1.15 2.79 -4.13
C PHE A 105 -0.37 3.83 -3.32
N ARG A 106 -0.89 4.30 -2.19
CA ARG A 106 -0.12 5.16 -1.27
C ARG A 106 1.16 4.49 -0.79
N TYR A 107 1.10 3.20 -0.44
CA TYR A 107 2.28 2.42 -0.11
C TYR A 107 3.27 2.37 -1.29
N PHE A 108 2.80 2.11 -2.52
CA PHE A 108 3.68 2.14 -3.68
C PHE A 108 4.34 3.51 -3.89
N PHE A 109 3.60 4.58 -3.72
CA PHE A 109 4.17 5.93 -3.82
C PHE A 109 5.17 6.22 -2.71
N SER A 110 4.93 5.77 -1.48
CA SER A 110 5.89 5.88 -0.39
C SER A 110 7.19 5.12 -0.68
N GLU A 111 7.10 3.89 -1.19
CA GLU A 111 8.29 3.14 -1.61
C GLU A 111 9.03 3.82 -2.78
N ILE A 112 8.31 4.39 -3.74
CA ILE A 112 8.92 5.11 -4.88
C ILE A 112 9.76 6.30 -4.40
N HIS A 113 9.33 7.02 -3.36
CA HIS A 113 10.11 8.14 -2.80
C HIS A 113 11.46 7.71 -2.22
N ASN A 114 11.61 6.44 -1.87
CA ASN A 114 12.86 5.87 -1.38
C ASN A 114 13.78 5.39 -2.52
N PHE A 115 13.31 5.40 -3.77
CA PHE A 115 14.14 5.03 -4.93
C PHE A 115 15.07 6.17 -5.32
N ARG A 116 16.09 5.85 -6.09
CA ARG A 116 16.92 6.85 -6.75
C ARG A 116 16.09 7.70 -7.72
N GLU A 117 16.44 8.96 -7.87
CA GLU A 117 15.65 9.98 -8.58
C GLU A 117 15.22 9.57 -10.00
N ASP A 118 16.13 8.94 -10.75
CA ASP A 118 15.89 8.49 -12.13
C ASP A 118 14.89 7.31 -12.27
N LEU A 119 14.64 6.59 -11.16
CA LEU A 119 13.59 5.57 -11.08
C LEU A 119 12.26 6.12 -10.56
N GLN A 120 12.31 7.17 -9.72
CA GLN A 120 11.11 7.76 -9.14
C GLN A 120 10.14 8.21 -10.21
N ASP A 121 10.60 9.03 -11.17
CA ASP A 121 9.77 9.58 -12.25
C ASP A 121 9.12 8.47 -13.09
N LEU A 122 9.89 7.45 -13.45
CA LEU A 122 9.38 6.32 -14.24
C LEU A 122 8.30 5.54 -13.48
N CYS A 123 8.60 5.15 -12.24
CA CYS A 123 7.67 4.35 -11.44
C CYS A 123 6.43 5.15 -11.07
N PHE A 124 6.60 6.41 -10.70
CA PHE A 124 5.50 7.29 -10.34
C PHE A 124 4.50 7.47 -11.49
N ALA A 125 5.00 7.72 -12.70
CA ALA A 125 4.16 7.88 -13.88
C ALA A 125 3.32 6.62 -14.16
N ILE A 126 3.98 5.44 -14.16
CA ILE A 126 3.32 4.18 -14.46
C ILE A 126 2.30 3.82 -13.35
N VAL A 127 2.71 3.86 -12.09
CA VAL A 127 1.84 3.48 -10.96
C VAL A 127 0.63 4.42 -10.84
N ARG A 128 0.82 5.73 -11.08
CA ARG A 128 -0.26 6.71 -11.09
C ARG A 128 -1.31 6.42 -12.15
N GLU A 129 -0.90 6.01 -13.33
CA GLU A 129 -1.83 5.65 -14.40
C GLU A 129 -2.71 4.46 -13.99
N TYR A 130 -2.14 3.43 -13.37
CA TYR A 130 -2.89 2.29 -12.86
C TYR A 130 -3.80 2.65 -11.69
N GLN A 131 -3.40 3.54 -10.80
CA GLN A 131 -4.29 4.08 -9.77
C GLN A 131 -5.52 4.74 -10.39
N MET A 132 -5.33 5.57 -11.42
CA MET A 132 -6.44 6.24 -12.10
C MET A 132 -7.41 5.24 -12.76
N TYR A 133 -6.93 4.10 -13.22
CA TYR A 133 -7.80 3.01 -13.68
C TYR A 133 -8.62 2.39 -12.55
N CYS A 134 -8.03 2.20 -11.37
CA CYS A 134 -8.74 1.70 -10.20
C CYS A 134 -9.82 2.65 -9.70
N ASP A 135 -9.58 3.95 -9.78
CA ASP A 135 -10.52 5.00 -9.36
C ASP A 135 -11.70 5.17 -10.33
N GLY A 136 -11.72 4.44 -11.44
CA GLY A 136 -12.80 4.51 -12.43
C GLY A 136 -12.80 5.78 -13.28
N ASN A 137 -11.73 6.56 -13.24
CA ASN A 137 -11.61 7.84 -13.93
C ASN A 137 -11.32 7.73 -15.43
N TYR A 138 -11.08 6.52 -15.94
CA TYR A 138 -10.83 6.27 -17.36
C TYR A 138 -11.76 5.19 -17.92
N ALA A 139 -12.37 5.47 -19.05
CA ALA A 139 -13.09 4.52 -19.87
C ALA A 139 -12.09 3.66 -20.67
N THR A 140 -11.42 2.74 -20.00
CA THR A 140 -10.55 1.74 -20.64
C THR A 140 -11.10 0.34 -20.43
N PRO A 141 -10.66 -0.66 -21.17
CA PRO A 141 -11.06 -2.06 -20.94
C PRO A 141 -10.82 -2.56 -19.53
N ILE A 142 -9.92 -1.91 -18.78
CA ILE A 142 -9.65 -2.19 -17.36
C ILE A 142 -10.78 -1.67 -16.45
N ALA A 143 -11.50 -0.62 -16.86
CA ALA A 143 -12.61 -0.04 -16.09
C ALA A 143 -13.82 -0.98 -15.92
N GLU A 144 -13.89 -2.07 -16.68
CA GLU A 144 -14.93 -3.08 -16.59
C GLU A 144 -14.68 -4.12 -15.48
N ILE A 145 -13.52 -4.07 -14.79
CA ILE A 145 -13.27 -4.99 -13.66
C ILE A 145 -14.25 -4.67 -12.53
N GLU A 146 -14.98 -5.68 -12.06
CA GLU A 146 -15.80 -5.57 -10.86
C GLU A 146 -14.95 -5.08 -9.68
N LEU A 147 -15.48 -4.16 -8.85
CA LEU A 147 -14.76 -3.57 -7.70
C LEU A 147 -14.12 -4.61 -6.77
N SER A 148 -14.76 -5.77 -6.56
CA SER A 148 -14.22 -6.88 -5.78
C SER A 148 -12.94 -7.44 -6.38
N LYS A 149 -12.87 -7.56 -7.70
CA LYS A 149 -11.68 -8.08 -8.41
C LYS A 149 -10.54 -7.06 -8.40
N ARG A 150 -10.85 -5.76 -8.47
CA ARG A 150 -9.83 -4.70 -8.36
C ARG A 150 -9.07 -4.79 -7.05
N TYR A 151 -9.78 -5.04 -5.95
CA TYR A 151 -9.13 -5.23 -4.66
C TYR A 151 -8.18 -6.42 -4.67
N ASP A 152 -8.61 -7.57 -5.20
CA ASP A 152 -7.76 -8.77 -5.28
C ASP A 152 -6.55 -8.56 -6.18
N CYS A 153 -6.69 -7.83 -7.30
CA CYS A 153 -5.56 -7.45 -8.16
C CYS A 153 -4.56 -6.57 -7.43
N ALA A 154 -5.03 -5.52 -6.77
CA ALA A 154 -4.18 -4.61 -6.01
C ALA A 154 -3.51 -5.32 -4.84
N LEU A 155 -4.21 -6.21 -4.16
CA LEU A 155 -3.66 -7.02 -3.07
C LEU A 155 -2.57 -7.97 -3.56
N ASN A 156 -2.75 -8.64 -4.70
CA ASN A 156 -1.72 -9.48 -5.29
C ASN A 156 -0.49 -8.66 -5.73
N ALA A 157 -0.72 -7.47 -6.30
CA ALA A 157 0.36 -6.54 -6.63
C ALA A 157 1.13 -6.12 -5.37
N PHE A 158 0.42 -5.78 -4.30
CA PHE A 158 1.03 -5.45 -3.01
C PHE A 158 1.90 -6.61 -2.50
N TRP A 159 1.38 -7.83 -2.45
CA TRP A 159 2.12 -9.00 -1.95
C TRP A 159 3.38 -9.28 -2.76
N MET A 160 3.34 -9.06 -4.06
CA MET A 160 4.52 -9.22 -4.91
C MET A 160 5.59 -8.21 -4.55
N VAL A 161 5.25 -6.91 -4.44
CA VAL A 161 6.20 -5.85 -4.07
C VAL A 161 6.74 -6.07 -2.66
N TRP A 162 5.87 -6.36 -1.70
CA TRP A 162 6.24 -6.64 -0.32
C TRP A 162 7.22 -7.80 -0.21
N SER A 163 6.92 -8.91 -0.87
CA SER A 163 7.80 -10.10 -0.89
C SER A 163 9.18 -9.80 -1.48
N TRP A 164 9.26 -8.94 -2.52
CA TRP A 164 10.54 -8.52 -3.08
C TRP A 164 11.30 -7.56 -2.18
N LYS A 165 10.60 -6.67 -1.46
CA LYS A 165 11.20 -5.81 -0.45
C LYS A 165 11.85 -6.63 0.66
N GLU A 166 11.08 -7.51 1.31
CA GLU A 166 11.61 -8.39 2.36
C GLU A 166 12.79 -9.24 1.87
N PHE A 167 12.66 -9.86 0.70
CA PHE A 167 13.73 -10.65 0.11
C PHE A 167 15.01 -9.83 -0.09
N SER A 168 14.89 -8.62 -0.62
CA SER A 168 16.04 -7.75 -0.91
C SER A 168 16.73 -7.27 0.37
N GLU A 169 15.98 -7.00 1.41
CA GLU A 169 16.49 -6.59 2.72
C GLU A 169 17.18 -7.74 3.45
N GLN A 170 16.54 -8.90 3.53
CA GLN A 170 17.08 -10.09 4.20
C GLN A 170 18.38 -10.57 3.57
N ASN A 171 18.49 -10.50 2.25
CA ASN A 171 19.65 -10.97 1.50
C ASN A 171 20.65 -9.87 1.17
N ARG A 172 20.43 -8.63 1.61
CA ARG A 172 21.31 -7.46 1.36
C ARG A 172 21.64 -7.29 -0.12
N ILE A 173 20.62 -7.41 -0.97
CA ILE A 173 20.80 -7.35 -2.42
C ILE A 173 21.29 -5.95 -2.84
N HIS A 174 22.33 -5.90 -3.66
CA HIS A 174 22.77 -4.68 -4.31
C HIS A 174 21.71 -4.25 -5.35
N ASP A 175 21.63 -2.95 -5.62
CA ASP A 175 20.67 -2.39 -6.58
C ASP A 175 19.19 -2.70 -6.25
N LYS A 176 18.87 -2.82 -4.95
CA LYS A 176 17.51 -3.14 -4.49
C LYS A 176 16.43 -2.25 -5.11
N ASP A 177 16.73 -0.97 -5.33
CA ASP A 177 15.80 0.00 -5.91
C ASP A 177 15.35 -0.40 -7.33
N ILE A 178 16.28 -0.86 -8.16
CA ILE A 178 15.96 -1.29 -9.54
C ILE A 178 15.13 -2.58 -9.52
N ILE A 179 15.44 -3.48 -8.59
CA ILE A 179 14.70 -4.74 -8.41
C ILE A 179 13.28 -4.43 -7.91
N LEU A 180 13.13 -3.57 -6.91
CA LEU A 180 11.83 -3.18 -6.39
C LEU A 180 11.01 -2.42 -7.42
N ALA A 181 11.63 -1.52 -8.20
CA ALA A 181 10.97 -0.83 -9.30
C ALA A 181 10.47 -1.82 -10.36
N ALA A 182 11.30 -2.79 -10.74
CA ALA A 182 10.92 -3.84 -11.69
C ALA A 182 9.80 -4.74 -11.15
N ALA A 183 9.86 -5.14 -9.88
CA ALA A 183 8.83 -5.92 -9.23
C ALA A 183 7.51 -5.15 -9.12
N MET A 184 7.57 -3.86 -8.79
CA MET A 184 6.41 -2.97 -8.71
C MET A 184 5.71 -2.84 -10.08
N ILE A 185 6.47 -2.57 -11.13
CA ILE A 185 5.89 -2.48 -12.48
C ILE A 185 5.36 -3.84 -12.93
N ALA A 186 6.11 -4.93 -12.71
CA ALA A 186 5.66 -6.29 -13.04
C ALA A 186 4.38 -6.67 -12.30
N SER A 187 4.22 -6.23 -11.06
CA SER A 187 3.02 -6.51 -10.25
C SER A 187 1.74 -5.94 -10.86
N LEU A 188 1.83 -4.87 -11.63
CA LEU A 188 0.69 -4.29 -12.32
C LEU A 188 0.10 -5.22 -13.38
N SER A 189 0.82 -6.28 -13.79
CA SER A 189 0.28 -7.34 -14.65
C SER A 189 -0.95 -8.04 -14.06
N TRP A 190 -1.14 -8.01 -12.76
CA TRP A 190 -2.33 -8.56 -12.11
C TRP A 190 -3.62 -7.88 -12.57
N PHE A 191 -3.57 -6.61 -12.93
CA PHE A 191 -4.71 -5.88 -13.44
C PHE A 191 -5.10 -6.33 -14.85
N PHE A 192 -4.18 -6.94 -15.62
CA PHE A 192 -4.45 -7.48 -16.96
C PHE A 192 -4.92 -8.94 -16.92
N LYS A 193 -4.38 -9.77 -16.01
CA LYS A 193 -4.64 -11.21 -15.97
C LYS A 193 -6.11 -11.57 -15.78
N ASN A 194 -6.88 -10.72 -15.10
CA ASN A 194 -8.28 -11.01 -14.78
C ASN A 194 -9.25 -10.55 -15.86
N ASP A 195 -8.87 -9.59 -16.69
CA ASP A 195 -9.74 -9.03 -17.73
C ASP A 195 -9.57 -9.71 -19.10
N PHE A 196 -8.44 -10.37 -19.30
CA PHE A 196 -8.14 -11.05 -20.55
C PHE A 196 -7.84 -12.53 -20.28
N PRO A 197 -8.85 -13.40 -20.13
CA PRO A 197 -8.63 -14.84 -19.88
C PRO A 197 -7.76 -15.52 -20.96
N SER A 198 -7.62 -14.87 -22.12
CA SER A 198 -6.76 -15.29 -23.24
C SER A 198 -5.43 -14.54 -23.30
N ALA A 199 -5.18 -13.58 -22.41
CA ALA A 199 -3.92 -12.85 -22.40
C ALA A 199 -2.87 -13.70 -21.68
N ASN A 200 -1.94 -14.26 -22.45
CA ASN A 200 -0.76 -14.93 -21.96
C ASN A 200 0.09 -13.94 -21.12
N ALA A 201 0.89 -14.47 -20.20
CA ALA A 201 1.84 -13.64 -19.42
C ALA A 201 2.74 -12.78 -20.32
N GLU A 202 3.13 -13.31 -21.49
CA GLU A 202 3.84 -12.58 -22.55
C GLU A 202 3.16 -11.27 -22.96
N ARG A 203 1.83 -11.27 -23.09
CA ARG A 203 1.10 -10.08 -23.51
C ARG A 203 1.07 -8.98 -22.43
N ALA A 204 1.01 -9.36 -21.16
CA ALA A 204 1.09 -8.41 -20.05
C ALA A 204 2.50 -7.78 -19.98
N GLU A 205 3.53 -8.58 -20.19
CA GLU A 205 4.92 -8.12 -20.27
C GLU A 205 5.13 -7.13 -21.43
N ASP A 206 4.61 -7.45 -22.62
CA ASP A 206 4.71 -6.59 -23.80
C ASP A 206 4.02 -5.24 -23.57
N VAL A 207 2.84 -5.22 -22.95
CA VAL A 207 2.12 -3.99 -22.60
C VAL A 207 2.93 -3.14 -21.63
N LEU A 208 3.45 -3.75 -20.57
CA LEU A 208 4.27 -3.03 -19.58
C LEU A 208 5.60 -2.54 -20.18
N PHE A 209 6.21 -3.30 -21.09
CA PHE A 209 7.40 -2.86 -21.82
C PHE A 209 7.11 -1.68 -22.74
N HIS A 210 5.95 -1.68 -23.39
CA HIS A 210 5.50 -0.55 -24.19
C HIS A 210 5.30 0.69 -23.32
N GLU A 211 4.66 0.53 -22.16
CA GLU A 211 4.45 1.61 -21.21
C GLU A 211 5.77 2.21 -20.70
N ILE A 212 6.74 1.37 -20.32
CA ILE A 212 8.08 1.84 -19.94
C ILE A 212 8.71 2.66 -21.10
N ASN A 213 8.60 2.19 -22.34
CA ASN A 213 9.15 2.93 -23.50
C ASN A 213 8.46 4.28 -23.71
N TYR A 214 7.15 4.33 -23.50
CA TYR A 214 6.37 5.56 -23.63
C TYR A 214 6.78 6.56 -22.54
N GLN A 215 6.84 6.13 -21.31
CA GLN A 215 7.22 6.99 -20.19
C GLN A 215 8.69 7.45 -20.26
N MET A 216 9.59 6.63 -20.79
CA MET A 216 10.97 7.04 -21.06
C MET A 216 11.09 8.20 -22.07
N GLN A 217 10.13 8.33 -22.98
CA GLN A 217 10.12 9.45 -23.94
C GLN A 217 9.59 10.75 -23.31
N ASN A 218 8.70 10.61 -22.33
CA ASN A 218 8.07 11.73 -21.65
C ASN A 218 8.90 12.25 -20.46
N TYR A 219 9.55 11.34 -19.75
CA TYR A 219 10.43 11.63 -18.62
C TYR A 219 11.86 11.26 -19.03
N ASN A 220 12.80 12.13 -18.83
CA ASN A 220 14.19 11.95 -19.27
C ASN A 220 14.93 10.82 -18.49
N VAL A 221 14.34 9.62 -18.49
CA VAL A 221 14.86 8.44 -17.82
C VAL A 221 16.07 7.89 -18.58
N ASP A 222 17.13 7.54 -17.85
CA ASP A 222 18.31 6.93 -18.45
C ASP A 222 17.95 5.59 -19.12
N LYS A 223 18.33 5.48 -20.40
CA LYS A 223 18.06 4.29 -21.22
C LYS A 223 18.70 3.01 -20.65
N SER A 224 19.82 3.14 -19.92
CA SER A 224 20.47 1.99 -19.28
C SER A 224 19.62 1.45 -18.14
N ILE A 225 19.06 2.33 -17.35
CA ILE A 225 18.18 1.98 -16.21
C ILE A 225 16.91 1.32 -16.69
N ALA A 226 16.21 1.92 -17.63
CA ALA A 226 15.01 1.33 -18.19
C ALA A 226 15.27 -0.06 -18.84
N ARG A 227 16.44 -0.24 -19.47
CA ARG A 227 16.85 -1.56 -19.99
C ARG A 227 17.06 -2.56 -18.86
N ARG A 228 17.66 -2.15 -17.74
CA ARG A 228 17.85 -2.99 -16.56
C ARG A 228 16.52 -3.37 -15.94
N VAL A 229 15.61 -2.41 -15.73
CA VAL A 229 14.26 -2.68 -15.23
C VAL A 229 13.55 -3.73 -16.08
N LYS A 230 13.54 -3.58 -17.40
CA LYS A 230 12.93 -4.55 -18.31
C LYS A 230 13.55 -5.93 -18.22
N LYS A 231 14.87 -6.00 -18.16
CA LYS A 231 15.60 -7.28 -18.02
C LYS A 231 15.23 -8.01 -16.73
N ILE A 232 15.10 -7.26 -15.63
CA ILE A 232 14.68 -7.82 -14.34
C ILE A 232 13.21 -8.25 -14.39
N MET A 233 12.32 -7.42 -14.92
CA MET A 233 10.91 -7.80 -15.11
C MET A 233 10.75 -9.08 -15.90
N HIS A 234 11.49 -9.22 -17.00
CA HIS A 234 11.48 -10.45 -17.81
C HIS A 234 11.85 -11.68 -16.96
N ARG A 235 12.89 -11.58 -16.13
CA ARG A 235 13.28 -12.66 -15.21
C ARG A 235 12.22 -13.00 -14.18
N ILE A 236 11.57 -11.98 -13.63
CA ILE A 236 10.44 -12.17 -12.70
C ILE A 236 9.28 -12.90 -13.39
N PHE A 237 8.96 -12.56 -14.64
CA PHE A 237 7.90 -13.21 -15.40
C PHE A 237 8.25 -14.63 -15.83
N GLU A 238 9.51 -14.89 -16.17
CA GLU A 238 9.98 -16.24 -16.57
C GLU A 238 9.94 -17.21 -15.38
N ASN A 239 10.59 -16.85 -14.28
CA ASN A 239 10.67 -17.70 -13.08
C ASN A 239 11.19 -16.89 -11.88
N ASP A 240 10.25 -16.40 -11.07
CA ASP A 240 10.54 -15.57 -9.88
C ASP A 240 11.47 -16.29 -8.89
N ASP A 241 11.20 -17.56 -8.59
CA ASP A 241 11.99 -18.33 -7.62
C ASP A 241 13.42 -18.58 -8.10
N ALA A 242 13.59 -18.95 -9.37
CA ALA A 242 14.93 -19.13 -9.96
C ALA A 242 15.71 -17.82 -9.99
N PHE A 243 15.04 -16.70 -10.26
CA PHE A 243 15.67 -15.39 -10.26
C PHE A 243 16.13 -14.99 -8.85
N ARG A 244 15.32 -15.19 -7.81
CA ARG A 244 15.68 -14.96 -6.41
C ARG A 244 16.91 -15.78 -6.00
N GLN A 245 16.92 -17.07 -6.36
CA GLN A 245 18.03 -17.95 -6.03
C GLN A 245 19.33 -17.52 -6.73
N GLY A 246 19.25 -17.11 -8.00
CA GLY A 246 20.40 -16.59 -8.73
C GLY A 246 20.96 -15.29 -8.17
N LEU A 247 20.12 -14.41 -7.62
CA LEU A 247 20.57 -13.21 -6.91
C LEU A 247 21.34 -13.54 -5.63
N ILE A 248 20.89 -14.51 -4.84
CA ILE A 248 21.61 -14.99 -3.65
C ILE A 248 22.98 -15.55 -4.04
N ASN A 249 23.05 -16.26 -5.15
CA ASN A 249 24.28 -16.88 -5.65
C ASN A 249 25.20 -15.89 -6.39
N ASN A 250 24.84 -14.62 -6.52
CA ASN A 250 25.54 -13.61 -7.33
C ASN A 250 25.75 -14.03 -8.81
N GLU A 251 24.77 -14.73 -9.39
CA GLU A 251 24.83 -15.19 -10.79
C GLU A 251 24.47 -14.08 -11.80
N PHE A 252 23.91 -12.97 -11.34
CA PHE A 252 23.47 -11.86 -12.18
C PHE A 252 24.28 -10.59 -11.93
N ASN A 253 24.87 -10.07 -13.00
CA ASN A 253 25.40 -8.71 -13.09
C ASN A 253 24.42 -7.85 -13.92
N PHE A 254 23.83 -6.86 -13.29
CA PHE A 254 22.87 -5.96 -13.95
C PHE A 254 23.51 -4.63 -14.33
#